data_ec12072d651968fdeb23a5f1452e1a5b
#
_entry.id   ec12072d651968fdeb23a5f1452e1a5b
#
_cell.length_a   1.000
_cell.length_b   1.000
_cell.length_c   1.000
_cell.angle_alpha   90.00
_cell.angle_beta   90.00
_cell.angle_gamma   90.00
#
_symmetry.space_group_name_H-M   'P 1'
#
loop_
_entity.id
_entity.type
_entity.pdbx_description
1 polymer ?
#
loop_
_entity_poly.entity_id
_entity_poly.type
_entity_poly.pdbx_seq_one_letter_code
_entity_poly.pdbx_strand_id
1 'polypeptide(L)'
;MKIKIKSSDSFEQNYEKLFELEKMINLEEKKEYHYSDEYGNCKIIDKGNSVEIYRYGEINSRQIFQSDKNTPFIYITKQFRGKYKIFTKKIQKENGKMMLEYDIIHNNEVINSINLEFQFIDVPNK
;
A
#
# COMPACT_ATOMS: atom_id res chain seq x y z
N MET A 1 14.50 -8.49 8.44
CA MET A 1 14.18 -7.38 7.50
C MET A 1 12.99 -6.58 8.02
N LYS A 2 13.04 -5.29 7.86
CA LYS A 2 11.98 -4.38 8.27
C LYS A 2 11.44 -3.61 7.08
N ILE A 3 10.20 -3.15 7.21
CA ILE A 3 9.58 -2.28 6.23
C ILE A 3 9.23 -0.94 6.89
N LYS A 4 9.67 0.16 6.28
CA LYS A 4 9.31 1.51 6.70
C LYS A 4 8.24 2.02 5.75
N ILE A 5 7.14 2.48 6.29
CA ILE A 5 6.02 2.99 5.52
C ILE A 5 5.86 4.48 5.80
N LYS A 6 5.90 5.28 4.74
CA LYS A 6 5.68 6.71 4.79
C LYS A 6 4.50 7.07 3.90
N SER A 7 3.63 7.94 4.36
CA SER A 7 2.59 8.50 3.52
C SER A 7 2.38 9.98 3.82
N SER A 8 1.98 10.70 2.80
CA SER A 8 1.51 12.08 2.93
C SER A 8 0.30 12.27 2.01
N ASP A 9 -0.60 13.15 2.37
CA ASP A 9 -1.82 13.37 1.61
C ASP A 9 -2.12 14.85 1.39
N SER A 10 -3.21 15.14 0.65
CA SER A 10 -3.61 16.50 0.31
C SER A 10 -4.14 17.31 1.50
N PHE A 11 -4.38 16.67 2.64
CA PHE A 11 -4.78 17.32 3.89
C PHE A 11 -3.60 17.57 4.83
N GLU A 12 -2.37 17.47 4.33
CA GLU A 12 -1.14 17.64 5.08
C GLU A 12 -0.96 16.65 6.23
N GLN A 13 -1.61 15.50 6.13
CA GLN A 13 -1.42 14.42 7.08
C GLN A 13 -0.22 13.57 6.67
N ASN A 14 0.67 13.35 7.63
CA ASN A 14 1.88 12.57 7.42
C ASN A 14 1.88 11.36 8.33
N TYR A 15 2.37 10.25 7.81
CA TYR A 15 2.49 9.00 8.55
C TYR A 15 3.85 8.39 8.26
N GLU A 16 4.51 7.91 9.30
CA GLU A 16 5.75 7.15 9.15
C GLU A 16 5.82 6.12 10.25
N LYS A 17 6.03 4.87 9.88
CA LYS A 17 6.14 3.79 10.85
C LYS A 17 7.01 2.65 10.32
N LEU A 18 7.67 1.94 11.23
CA LEU A 18 8.55 0.84 10.94
C LEU A 18 7.93 -0.45 11.47
N PHE A 19 7.90 -1.50 10.64
CA PHE A 19 7.35 -2.81 10.98
C PHE A 19 8.35 -3.91 10.69
N GLU A 20 8.26 -5.02 11.42
CA GLU A 20 8.98 -6.24 11.07
C GLU A 20 8.29 -6.90 9.88
N LEU A 21 9.07 -7.35 8.90
CA LEU A 21 8.55 -8.22 7.84
C LEU A 21 8.46 -9.64 8.39
N GLU A 22 7.25 -10.17 8.42
CA GLU A 22 6.98 -11.51 8.94
C GLU A 22 7.26 -12.59 7.89
N LYS A 23 7.05 -12.23 6.61
CA LYS A 23 7.23 -13.16 5.50
C LYS A 23 7.51 -12.38 4.23
N MET A 24 8.41 -12.91 3.42
CA MET A 24 8.69 -12.38 2.09
C MET A 24 8.72 -13.54 1.11
N ILE A 25 7.96 -13.41 0.03
CA ILE A 25 7.95 -14.37 -1.08
C ILE A 25 8.53 -13.66 -2.29
N ASN A 26 9.58 -14.22 -2.86
CA ASN A 26 10.25 -13.63 -4.02
C ASN A 26 10.23 -14.64 -5.17
N LEU A 27 9.27 -14.47 -6.07
CA LEU A 27 9.14 -15.24 -7.29
C LEU A 27 9.53 -14.35 -8.48
N GLU A 28 9.82 -14.97 -9.60
CA GLU A 28 10.26 -14.25 -10.80
C GLU A 28 9.26 -13.16 -11.24
N GLU A 29 7.96 -13.47 -11.19
CA GLU A 29 6.90 -12.59 -11.66
C GLU A 29 6.16 -11.84 -10.55
N LYS A 30 6.43 -12.19 -9.28
CA LYS A 30 5.64 -11.69 -8.17
C LYS A 30 6.47 -11.68 -6.89
N LYS A 31 6.39 -10.57 -6.15
CA LYS A 31 6.99 -10.45 -4.83
C LYS A 31 5.90 -10.11 -3.82
N GLU A 32 5.91 -10.78 -2.67
CA GLU A 32 4.96 -10.52 -1.59
C GLU A 32 5.70 -10.16 -0.32
N TYR A 33 5.17 -9.18 0.39
CA TYR A 33 5.70 -8.72 1.66
C TYR A 33 4.57 -8.74 2.69
N HIS A 34 4.76 -9.44 3.79
CA HIS A 34 3.77 -9.59 4.84
C HIS A 34 4.25 -8.95 6.14
N TYR A 35 3.38 -8.15 6.75
CA TYR A 35 3.63 -7.55 8.05
C TYR A 35 2.30 -7.41 8.80
N SER A 36 2.36 -7.04 10.07
CA SER A 36 1.17 -6.80 10.89
C SER A 36 1.25 -5.44 11.54
N ASP A 37 0.12 -4.79 11.70
CA ASP A 37 -0.01 -3.58 12.49
C ASP A 37 -1.08 -3.78 13.57
N GLU A 38 -1.46 -2.72 14.27
CA GLU A 38 -2.44 -2.79 15.36
C GLU A 38 -3.84 -3.19 14.88
N TYR A 39 -4.14 -3.09 13.59
CA TYR A 39 -5.45 -3.39 13.02
C TYR A 39 -5.53 -4.74 12.31
N GLY A 40 -4.44 -5.46 12.20
CA GLY A 40 -4.42 -6.79 11.60
C GLY A 40 -3.23 -7.06 10.72
N ASN A 41 -3.40 -8.03 9.83
CA ASN A 41 -2.36 -8.49 8.92
C ASN A 41 -2.40 -7.70 7.62
N CYS A 42 -1.23 -7.37 7.09
CA CYS A 42 -1.08 -6.62 5.85
C CYS A 42 -0.22 -7.39 4.86
N LYS A 43 -0.57 -7.27 3.59
CA LYS A 43 0.17 -7.91 2.50
C LYS A 43 0.31 -6.95 1.34
N ILE A 44 1.54 -6.78 0.85
CA ILE A 44 1.84 -6.01 -0.35
C ILE A 44 2.29 -6.99 -1.42
N ILE A 45 1.65 -6.96 -2.59
CA ILE A 45 2.01 -7.82 -3.72
C ILE A 45 2.48 -6.94 -4.87
N ASP A 46 3.75 -7.10 -5.25
CA ASP A 46 4.34 -6.45 -6.41
C ASP A 46 4.32 -7.43 -7.59
N LYS A 47 3.49 -7.12 -8.59
CA LYS A 47 3.33 -7.95 -9.79
C LYS A 47 4.08 -7.39 -11.00
N GLY A 48 5.01 -6.47 -10.77
CA GLY A 48 5.75 -5.82 -11.84
C GLY A 48 5.06 -4.55 -12.33
N ASN A 49 4.01 -4.69 -13.13
CA ASN A 49 3.26 -3.54 -13.67
C ASN A 49 2.03 -3.15 -12.84
N SER A 50 1.77 -3.86 -11.75
CA SER A 50 0.72 -3.51 -10.80
C SER A 50 1.16 -3.85 -9.39
N VAL A 51 0.55 -3.19 -8.41
CA VAL A 51 0.78 -3.43 -6.99
C VAL A 51 -0.58 -3.61 -6.32
N GLU A 52 -0.69 -4.57 -5.42
CA GLU A 52 -1.91 -4.79 -4.65
C GLU A 52 -1.57 -4.74 -3.15
N ILE A 53 -2.43 -4.08 -2.37
CA ILE A 53 -2.28 -4.00 -0.93
C ILE A 53 -3.55 -4.52 -0.28
N TYR A 54 -3.39 -5.48 0.62
CA TYR A 54 -4.49 -6.12 1.34
C TYR A 54 -4.32 -5.94 2.84
N ARG A 55 -5.45 -5.72 3.53
CA ARG A 55 -5.53 -5.74 4.98
C ARG A 55 -6.60 -6.72 5.42
N TYR A 56 -6.31 -7.47 6.49
CA TYR A 56 -7.24 -8.43 7.10
C TYR A 56 -7.20 -8.29 8.61
N GLY A 57 -8.37 -8.06 9.23
CA GLY A 57 -8.49 -7.92 10.68
C GLY A 57 -9.63 -6.98 11.04
N GLU A 58 -9.39 -6.05 11.94
CA GLU A 58 -10.38 -5.03 12.30
C GLU A 58 -10.71 -4.12 11.12
N ILE A 59 -9.71 -3.87 10.28
CA ILE A 59 -9.86 -3.17 9.00
C ILE A 59 -9.58 -4.19 7.90
N ASN A 60 -10.51 -4.32 6.97
CA ASN A 60 -10.33 -5.12 5.77
C ASN A 60 -10.32 -4.19 4.58
N SER A 61 -9.29 -4.26 3.76
CA SER A 61 -9.20 -3.42 2.59
C SER A 61 -8.48 -4.11 1.45
N ARG A 62 -8.79 -3.67 0.24
CA ARG A 62 -8.14 -4.12 -0.98
C ARG A 62 -7.90 -2.90 -1.85
N GLN A 63 -6.63 -2.64 -2.12
CA GLN A 63 -6.21 -1.54 -2.99
C GLN A 63 -5.40 -2.11 -4.14
N ILE A 64 -5.76 -1.73 -5.36
CA ILE A 64 -5.04 -2.15 -6.56
C ILE A 64 -4.49 -0.90 -7.23
N PHE A 65 -3.21 -0.93 -7.60
CA PHE A 65 -2.50 0.19 -8.24
C PHE A 65 -1.97 -0.25 -9.59
N GLN A 66 -2.34 0.47 -10.62
CA GLN A 66 -1.81 0.26 -11.97
C GLN A 66 -1.70 1.63 -12.65
N SER A 67 -0.49 1.98 -13.12
CA SER A 67 -0.22 3.31 -13.67
C SER A 67 -1.21 3.73 -14.74
N ASP A 68 -1.70 4.95 -14.62
CA ASP A 68 -2.62 5.60 -15.57
C ASP A 68 -3.97 4.89 -15.72
N LYS A 69 -4.38 4.13 -14.70
CA LYS A 69 -5.66 3.41 -14.71
C LYS A 69 -6.45 3.64 -13.44
N ASN A 70 -7.78 3.56 -13.59
CA ASN A 70 -8.70 3.50 -12.47
C ASN A 70 -8.82 2.06 -11.99
N THR A 71 -8.66 1.84 -10.70
CA THR A 71 -8.70 0.52 -10.09
C THR A 71 -9.57 0.54 -8.84
N PRO A 72 -10.10 -0.61 -8.40
CA PRO A 72 -10.99 -0.63 -7.24
C PRO A 72 -10.25 -0.45 -5.92
N PHE A 73 -10.92 0.20 -4.97
CA PHE A 73 -10.51 0.30 -3.58
C PHE A 73 -11.71 -0.02 -2.71
N ILE A 74 -11.63 -1.09 -1.93
CA ILE A 74 -12.68 -1.53 -1.02
C ILE A 74 -12.15 -1.42 0.40
N TYR A 75 -12.97 -0.82 1.29
CA TYR A 75 -12.62 -0.60 2.69
C TYR A 75 -13.79 -1.00 3.56
N ILE A 76 -13.55 -1.91 4.51
CA ILE A 76 -14.60 -2.46 5.37
C ILE A 76 -14.12 -2.49 6.82
N THR A 77 -14.92 -1.88 7.70
CA THR A 77 -14.79 -2.00 9.14
C THR A 77 -16.13 -2.47 9.72
N LYS A 78 -16.23 -2.63 11.04
CA LYS A 78 -17.50 -2.97 11.70
C LYS A 78 -18.58 -1.90 11.49
N GLN A 79 -18.17 -0.63 11.42
CA GLN A 79 -19.08 0.50 11.35
C GLN A 79 -19.25 1.07 9.93
N PHE A 80 -18.40 0.69 9.00
CA PHE A 80 -18.36 1.37 7.71
C PHE A 80 -17.96 0.42 6.59
N ARG A 81 -18.59 0.61 5.43
CA ARG A 81 -18.23 -0.09 4.20
C ARG A 81 -18.18 0.93 3.07
N GLY A 82 -17.03 1.05 2.42
CA GLY A 82 -16.83 1.99 1.33
C GLY A 82 -16.28 1.34 0.08
N LYS A 83 -16.75 1.81 -1.07
CA LYS A 83 -16.19 1.48 -2.37
C LYS A 83 -15.71 2.76 -3.03
N TYR A 84 -14.46 2.76 -3.44
CA TYR A 84 -13.81 3.90 -4.07
C TYR A 84 -13.08 3.43 -5.31
N LYS A 85 -12.56 4.38 -6.07
CA LYS A 85 -11.61 4.12 -7.15
C LYS A 85 -10.27 4.74 -6.79
N ILE A 86 -9.22 4.13 -7.27
CA ILE A 86 -7.87 4.66 -7.20
C ILE A 86 -7.43 4.95 -8.63
N PHE A 87 -6.96 6.17 -8.88
CA PHE A 87 -6.23 6.49 -10.09
C PHE A 87 -4.75 6.61 -9.74
N THR A 88 -3.92 5.70 -10.25
CA THR A 88 -2.50 5.68 -9.98
C THR A 88 -1.77 6.55 -10.97
N LYS A 89 -1.17 7.63 -10.49
CA LYS A 89 -0.41 8.57 -11.31
C LYS A 89 1.01 8.09 -11.57
N LYS A 90 1.61 7.40 -10.60
CA LYS A 90 3.00 6.98 -10.70
C LYS A 90 3.28 5.78 -9.81
N ILE A 91 4.02 4.82 -10.35
CA ILE A 91 4.64 3.73 -9.60
C ILE A 91 6.13 3.80 -9.90
N GLN A 92 6.94 4.02 -8.88
CA GLN A 92 8.39 4.11 -9.03
C GLN A 92 9.05 3.10 -8.11
N LYS A 93 9.96 2.30 -8.66
CA LYS A 93 10.71 1.30 -7.90
C LYS A 93 12.19 1.58 -8.05
N GLU A 94 12.88 1.62 -6.91
CA GLU A 94 14.32 1.75 -6.82
C GLU A 94 14.83 0.65 -5.90
N ASN A 95 16.14 0.54 -5.75
CA ASN A 95 16.73 -0.46 -4.86
C ASN A 95 16.18 -0.33 -3.44
N GLY A 96 15.39 -1.33 -3.02
CA GLY A 96 14.84 -1.39 -1.69
C GLY A 96 13.74 -0.36 -1.39
N LYS A 97 13.18 0.29 -2.41
CA LYS A 97 12.16 1.32 -2.21
C LYS A 97 11.09 1.25 -3.29
N MET A 98 9.83 1.44 -2.90
CA MET A 98 8.69 1.54 -3.80
C MET A 98 7.89 2.80 -3.47
N MET A 99 7.56 3.60 -4.47
CA MET A 99 6.76 4.81 -4.30
C MET A 99 5.52 4.74 -5.18
N LEU A 100 4.37 5.05 -4.58
CA LEU A 100 3.07 5.10 -5.24
C LEU A 100 2.51 6.51 -5.08
N GLU A 101 2.08 7.10 -6.20
CA GLU A 101 1.41 8.39 -6.19
C GLU A 101 0.05 8.20 -6.82
N TYR A 102 -1.02 8.46 -6.06
CA TYR A 102 -2.37 8.13 -6.50
C TYR A 102 -3.42 9.04 -5.91
N ASP A 103 -4.57 9.09 -6.59
CA ASP A 103 -5.77 9.76 -6.13
C ASP A 103 -6.81 8.75 -5.70
N ILE A 104 -7.54 9.07 -4.64
CA ILE A 104 -8.74 8.34 -4.23
C ILE A 104 -9.93 9.11 -4.77
N ILE A 105 -10.80 8.40 -5.49
CA ILE A 105 -11.94 8.98 -6.20
C ILE A 105 -13.24 8.38 -5.65
N HIS A 106 -14.19 9.25 -5.35
CA HIS A 106 -15.53 8.87 -4.93
C HIS A 106 -16.56 9.76 -5.65
N ASN A 107 -17.57 9.13 -6.25
CA ASN A 107 -18.58 9.83 -7.05
C ASN A 107 -17.98 10.76 -8.11
N ASN A 108 -16.96 10.25 -8.83
CA ASN A 108 -16.24 10.97 -9.89
C ASN A 108 -15.47 12.21 -9.41
N GLU A 109 -15.26 12.35 -8.11
CA GLU A 109 -14.47 13.45 -7.53
C GLU A 109 -13.25 12.90 -6.81
N VAL A 110 -12.12 13.59 -6.96
CA VAL A 110 -10.92 13.27 -6.19
C VAL A 110 -11.15 13.75 -4.76
N ILE A 111 -11.19 12.82 -3.82
CA ILE A 111 -11.38 13.13 -2.40
C ILE A 111 -10.07 13.20 -1.62
N ASN A 112 -9.00 12.62 -2.16
CA ASN A 112 -7.68 12.68 -1.54
C ASN A 112 -6.62 12.32 -2.58
N SER A 113 -5.43 12.90 -2.43
CA SER A 113 -4.25 12.55 -3.23
C SER A 113 -3.15 12.11 -2.28
N ILE A 114 -2.56 10.96 -2.52
CA ILE A 114 -1.65 10.30 -1.60
C ILE A 114 -0.32 9.99 -2.26
N ASN A 115 0.75 10.24 -1.52
CA ASN A 115 2.09 9.74 -1.82
C ASN A 115 2.42 8.68 -0.78
N LEU A 116 2.66 7.45 -1.22
CA LEU A 116 2.93 6.32 -0.35
C LEU A 116 4.29 5.74 -0.70
N GLU A 117 5.13 5.55 0.30
CA GLU A 117 6.47 5.02 0.12
C GLU A 117 6.70 3.82 1.03
N PHE A 118 7.22 2.75 0.46
CA PHE A 118 7.69 1.58 1.20
C PHE A 118 9.20 1.50 1.05
N GLN A 119 9.92 1.43 2.16
CA GLN A 119 11.34 1.22 2.17
C GLN A 119 11.65 -0.09 2.89
N PHE A 120 12.32 -1.01 2.18
CA PHE A 120 12.70 -2.30 2.74
C PHE A 120 14.10 -2.18 3.33
N ILE A 121 14.21 -2.45 4.62
CA ILE A 121 15.46 -2.27 5.37
C ILE A 121 15.94 -3.63 5.82
N ASP A 122 17.13 -4.01 5.33
CA ASP A 122 17.78 -5.23 5.75
C ASP A 122 18.64 -4.91 6.98
N VAL A 123 18.28 -5.51 8.12
CA VAL A 123 19.01 -5.30 9.35
C VAL A 123 20.03 -6.42 9.47
N PRO A 124 21.34 -6.10 9.45
CA PRO A 124 22.35 -7.14 9.56
C PRO A 124 22.25 -7.86 10.90
N ASN A 125 22.23 -9.17 10.82
CA ASN A 125 22.34 -10.03 11.99
C ASN A 125 23.80 -10.01 12.47
N LYS A 126 23.98 -9.60 13.70
CA LYS A 126 25.30 -9.69 14.33
C LYS A 126 25.47 -11.03 15.00
#